data_8b6de3589f35516d83b27a07a3fd81a2
#
_entry.id   8b6de3589f35516d83b27a07a3fd81a2
#
_cell.length_a   1.000
_cell.length_b   1.000
_cell.length_c   1.000
_cell.angle_alpha   90.00
_cell.angle_beta   90.00
_cell.angle_gamma   90.00
#
_symmetry.space_group_name_H-M   'P 1'
#
loop_
_entity.id
_entity.type
_entity.pdbx_description
1 polymer ?
#
loop_
_entity_poly.entity_id
_entity_poly.type
_entity_poly.pdbx_seq_one_letter_code
_entity_poly.pdbx_strand_id
1 'polypeptide(L)'
;MKAEQDKHDADIQTIRTVVDSVNNSLSTKLDVEEFINVLKFYSVSEVVDNINKRAEQLKEAEKRAREEAERKAKEEEARRQKE
;
A
#
# COMPACT_ATOMS: atom_id res chain seq x y z
N MET A 1 -6.45 24.87 22.40
CA MET A 1 -5.17 24.57 21.77
C MET A 1 -4.73 23.13 21.96
N LYS A 2 -4.75 22.62 23.19
CA LYS A 2 -4.37 21.23 23.45
C LYS A 2 -5.28 20.21 22.76
N ALA A 3 -6.58 20.52 22.67
CA ALA A 3 -7.55 19.62 22.04
C ALA A 3 -7.31 19.45 20.53
N GLU A 4 -6.85 20.49 19.85
CA GLU A 4 -6.57 20.44 18.42
C GLU A 4 -5.28 19.65 18.13
N GLN A 5 -4.26 19.81 18.96
CA GLN A 5 -3.02 19.03 18.84
C GLN A 5 -3.26 17.54 19.10
N ASP A 6 -4.06 17.23 20.13
CA ASP A 6 -4.39 15.84 20.47
C ASP A 6 -5.15 15.16 19.34
N LYS A 7 -6.07 15.88 18.69
CA LYS A 7 -6.81 15.35 17.55
C LYS A 7 -5.89 15.09 16.36
N HIS A 8 -4.97 16.02 16.10
CA HIS A 8 -4.01 15.87 15.00
C HIS A 8 -3.08 14.67 15.25
N ASP A 9 -2.61 14.52 16.49
CA ASP A 9 -1.76 13.40 16.87
C ASP A 9 -2.50 12.07 16.75
N ALA A 10 -3.77 12.03 17.15
CA ALA A 10 -4.61 10.85 17.02
C ALA A 10 -4.82 10.48 15.54
N ASP A 11 -5.03 11.47 14.68
CA ASP A 11 -5.19 11.26 13.25
C ASP A 11 -3.90 10.72 12.63
N ILE A 12 -2.75 11.26 13.01
CA ILE A 12 -1.44 10.78 12.56
C ILE A 12 -1.23 9.32 12.99
N GLN A 13 -1.56 8.99 14.23
CA GLN A 13 -1.46 7.64 14.75
C GLN A 13 -2.34 6.66 13.96
N THR A 14 -3.57 7.08 13.66
CA THR A 14 -4.49 6.27 12.86
C THR A 14 -3.90 5.98 11.47
N ILE A 15 -3.37 7.01 10.82
CA ILE A 15 -2.77 6.87 9.48
C ILE A 15 -1.55 5.95 9.54
N ARG A 16 -0.68 6.11 10.53
CA ARG A 16 0.48 5.24 10.71
C ARG A 16 0.08 3.77 10.89
N THR A 17 -0.93 3.53 11.71
CA THR A 17 -1.44 2.18 11.96
C THR A 17 -1.98 1.55 10.68
N VAL A 18 -2.76 2.30 9.91
CA VAL A 18 -3.33 1.81 8.66
C VAL A 18 -2.22 1.52 7.63
N VAL A 19 -1.27 2.42 7.48
CA VAL A 19 -0.15 2.24 6.55
C VAL A 19 0.72 1.05 6.95
N ASP A 20 1.02 0.90 8.24
CA ASP A 20 1.79 -0.25 8.74
C ASP A 20 1.08 -1.57 8.45
N SER A 21 -0.23 -1.61 8.70
CA SER A 21 -1.05 -2.80 8.46
C SER A 21 -1.03 -3.17 6.97
N VAL A 22 -1.16 -2.17 6.10
CA VAL A 22 -1.11 -2.36 4.65
C VAL A 22 0.27 -2.82 4.21
N ASN A 23 1.32 -2.17 4.72
CA ASN A 23 2.71 -2.48 4.36
C ASN A 23 3.12 -3.91 4.73
N ASN A 24 2.50 -4.48 5.76
CA ASN A 24 2.76 -5.87 6.15
C ASN A 24 2.36 -6.87 5.06
N SER A 25 1.37 -6.54 4.26
CA SER A 25 0.90 -7.42 3.18
C SER A 25 1.43 -7.02 1.80
N LEU A 26 2.19 -5.93 1.69
CA LEU A 26 2.71 -5.43 0.42
C LEU A 26 4.23 -5.59 0.35
N SER A 27 4.72 -5.94 -0.83
CA SER A 27 6.16 -5.92 -1.12
C SER A 27 6.65 -4.49 -1.32
N THR A 28 5.84 -3.65 -1.96
CA THR A 28 6.11 -2.23 -2.12
C THR A 28 5.51 -1.47 -0.93
N LYS A 29 6.34 -0.80 -0.16
CA LYS A 29 5.89 -0.08 1.03
C LYS A 29 5.44 1.32 0.69
N LEU A 30 4.30 1.73 1.27
CA LEU A 30 3.78 3.08 1.15
C LEU A 30 4.51 4.00 2.11
N ASP A 31 4.68 5.27 1.70
CA ASP A 31 5.30 6.30 2.53
C ASP A 31 4.24 6.95 3.41
N VAL A 32 4.34 6.73 4.73
CA VAL A 32 3.39 7.26 5.69
C VAL A 32 3.38 8.79 5.73
N GLU A 33 4.54 9.42 5.50
CA GLU A 33 4.63 10.88 5.52
C GLU A 33 3.83 11.55 4.43
N GLU A 34 3.75 10.94 3.26
CA GLU A 34 2.91 11.43 2.17
C GLU A 34 1.45 11.56 2.61
N PHE A 35 0.94 10.56 3.30
CA PHE A 35 -0.44 10.56 3.78
C PHE A 35 -0.65 11.50 4.95
N ILE A 36 0.35 11.65 5.81
CA ILE A 36 0.28 12.61 6.92
C ILE A 36 0.20 14.04 6.38
N ASN A 37 0.95 14.34 5.33
CA ASN A 37 0.94 15.67 4.71
C ASN A 37 -0.43 16.03 4.12
N VAL A 38 -1.14 15.06 3.55
CA VAL A 38 -2.47 15.32 2.97
C VAL A 38 -3.56 15.48 4.04
N LEU A 39 -3.28 15.14 5.29
CA LEU A 39 -4.22 15.39 6.40
C LEU A 39 -4.51 16.87 6.59
N LYS A 40 -3.67 17.76 6.08
CA LYS A 40 -3.90 19.21 6.11
C LYS A 40 -5.06 19.62 5.23
N PHE A 41 -5.36 18.84 4.20
CA PHE A 41 -6.36 19.16 3.19
C PHE A 41 -7.55 18.21 3.19
N TYR A 42 -7.40 17.03 3.77
CA TYR A 42 -8.42 15.97 3.76
C TYR A 42 -8.67 15.45 5.17
N SER A 43 -9.86 14.91 5.38
CA SER A 43 -10.19 14.28 6.67
C SER A 43 -9.46 12.93 6.78
N VAL A 44 -9.32 12.44 8.01
CA VAL A 44 -8.68 11.16 8.26
C VAL A 44 -9.40 10.01 7.54
N SER A 45 -10.73 10.09 7.46
CA SER A 45 -11.55 9.10 6.77
C SER A 45 -11.21 9.04 5.28
N GLU A 46 -11.06 10.19 4.64
CA GLU A 46 -10.68 10.29 3.22
C GLU A 46 -9.28 9.77 2.97
N VAL A 47 -8.35 10.08 3.87
CA VAL A 47 -6.96 9.61 3.75
C VAL A 47 -6.90 8.09 3.91
N VAL A 48 -7.64 7.53 4.86
CA VAL A 48 -7.72 6.08 5.06
C VAL A 48 -8.27 5.39 3.81
N ASP A 49 -9.33 5.96 3.21
CA ASP A 49 -9.89 5.44 1.95
C ASP A 49 -8.85 5.44 0.84
N ASN A 50 -8.09 6.52 0.71
CA ASN A 50 -7.02 6.63 -0.29
C ASN A 50 -5.93 5.59 -0.06
N ILE A 51 -5.54 5.36 1.19
CA ILE A 51 -4.55 4.34 1.55
C ILE A 51 -5.06 2.96 1.12
N ASN A 52 -6.30 2.64 1.43
CA ASN A 52 -6.90 1.35 1.09
C ASN A 52 -7.00 1.15 -0.41
N LYS A 53 -7.40 2.17 -1.16
CA LYS A 53 -7.44 2.12 -2.63
C LYS A 53 -6.06 1.89 -3.22
N ARG A 54 -5.07 2.61 -2.72
CA ARG A 54 -3.69 2.47 -3.19
C ARG A 54 -3.15 1.08 -2.88
N ALA A 55 -3.46 0.57 -1.70
CA ALA A 55 -3.08 -0.77 -1.28
C ALA A 55 -3.68 -1.84 -2.20
N GLU A 56 -4.94 -1.71 -2.55
CA GLU A 56 -5.61 -2.64 -3.47
C GLU A 56 -4.97 -2.62 -4.86
N GLN A 57 -4.67 -1.43 -5.37
CA GLN A 57 -4.00 -1.28 -6.66
C GLN A 57 -2.62 -1.92 -6.65
N LEU A 58 -1.86 -1.72 -5.58
CA LEU A 58 -0.52 -2.31 -5.44
C LEU A 58 -0.58 -3.83 -5.30
N LYS A 59 -1.53 -4.35 -4.52
CA LYS A 59 -1.73 -5.79 -4.38
C LYS A 59 -2.05 -6.44 -5.71
N GLU A 60 -2.92 -5.81 -6.48
CA GLU A 60 -3.30 -6.30 -7.81
C GLU A 60 -2.11 -6.27 -8.76
N ALA A 61 -1.34 -5.19 -8.75
CA ALA A 61 -0.16 -5.07 -9.57
C ALA A 61 0.90 -6.11 -9.22
N GLU A 62 1.12 -6.34 -7.92
CA GLU A 62 2.05 -7.36 -7.44
C GLU A 62 1.60 -8.77 -7.82
N LYS A 63 0.30 -9.04 -7.71
CA LYS A 63 -0.28 -10.32 -8.10
C LYS A 63 -0.09 -10.58 -9.59
N ARG A 64 -0.36 -9.59 -10.43
CA ARG A 64 -0.15 -9.69 -11.88
C ARG A 64 1.31 -9.92 -12.24
N ALA A 65 2.21 -9.19 -11.59
CA ALA A 65 3.64 -9.34 -11.81
C ALA A 65 4.13 -10.74 -11.44
N ARG A 66 3.61 -11.28 -10.34
CA ARG A 66 3.94 -12.63 -9.88
C ARG A 66 3.43 -13.68 -10.85
N GLU A 67 2.18 -13.56 -11.28
CA GLU A 67 1.57 -14.49 -12.24
C GLU A 67 2.30 -14.47 -13.58
N GLU A 68 2.68 -13.28 -14.04
CA GLU A 68 3.43 -13.12 -15.27
C GLU A 68 4.82 -13.73 -15.18
N ALA A 69 5.50 -13.54 -14.06
CA ALA A 69 6.82 -14.13 -13.82
C ALA A 69 6.74 -15.67 -13.79
N GLU A 70 5.72 -16.22 -13.14
CA GLU A 70 5.50 -17.68 -13.09
C GLU A 70 5.23 -18.24 -14.48
N ARG A 71 4.41 -17.54 -15.26
CA ARG A 71 4.09 -17.97 -16.63
C ARG A 71 5.35 -17.98 -17.51
N LYS A 72 6.15 -16.92 -17.42
CA LYS A 72 7.40 -16.85 -18.18
C LYS A 72 8.40 -17.94 -17.78
N ALA A 73 8.50 -18.23 -16.49
CA ALA A 73 9.37 -19.29 -16.00
C ALA A 73 8.94 -20.66 -16.53
N LYS A 74 7.62 -20.91 -16.56
CA LYS A 74 7.09 -22.17 -17.11
C LYS A 74 7.32 -22.29 -18.61
N GLU A 75 7.17 -21.20 -19.35
CA GLU A 75 7.44 -21.17 -20.77
C GLU A 75 8.91 -21.46 -21.10
N GLU A 76 9.83 -20.89 -20.32
CA GLU A 76 11.25 -21.16 -20.50
C GLU A 76 11.62 -22.60 -20.18
N GLU A 77 11.04 -23.16 -19.12
CA GLU A 77 11.24 -24.58 -18.80
C GLU A 77 10.71 -25.49 -19.89
N ALA A 78 9.53 -25.18 -20.42
CA ALA A 78 8.96 -25.95 -21.52
C ALA A 78 9.84 -25.90 -22.77
N ARG A 79 10.44 -24.76 -23.07
CA ARG A 79 11.39 -24.62 -24.17
C ARG A 79 12.64 -25.43 -23.96
N ARG A 80 13.20 -25.43 -22.75
CA ARG A 80 14.41 -26.19 -22.40
C ARG A 80 14.17 -27.69 -22.52
N GLN A 81 13.00 -28.16 -22.12
CA GLN A 81 12.66 -29.57 -22.18
C GLN A 81 12.47 -30.09 -23.59
N LYS A 82 12.09 -29.21 -24.52
CA LYS A 82 11.92 -29.60 -25.93
C LYS A 82 13.23 -29.75 -26.69
N GLU A 83 14.26 -29.13 -26.19
CA GLU A 83 15.62 -29.29 -26.76
C GLU A 83 16.32 -30.50 -26.20
#